data_fb607dd28dfc9d5ee1dece77621d6b54
#
_entry.id   fb607dd28dfc9d5ee1dece77621d6b54
#
_cell.length_a   1.000
_cell.length_b   1.000
_cell.length_c   1.000
_cell.angle_alpha   90.00
_cell.angle_beta   90.00
_cell.angle_gamma   90.00
#
_symmetry.space_group_name_H-M   'P 1'
#
loop_
_entity.id
_entity.type
_entity.pdbx_description
1 polymer ?
#
loop_
_entity_poly.entity_id
_entity_poly.type
_entity_poly.pdbx_seq_one_letter_code
_entity_poly.pdbx_strand_id
1 'polypeptide(L)'
;TDAERWKSIDQRKAEDYVRKLQARIVKAQREGRHGKVKSLQWLLTHSFYGRYLAVVRVTTNKGKNTAGVDRVRWSTDAAKVKAIDTLKRRGYQPMPLRRVEIPKKNGKKRPLGIPTMKDRAMQALYLMALDPIAETTGDQHSYGFRKYRSCQDAIAQCHNVLSRDVAPKWVLEGDIKGCFDHISHKWLLNNIPMDKEVLRKWLKSGYVFNGELFPTDEGTPQGLSLIHISEPTRPY
;
A
#
# COMPACT_ATOMS: atom_id res chain seq x y z
N THR A 1 15.00 -7.37 27.44
CA THR A 1 13.58 -7.67 27.15
C THR A 1 13.21 -7.31 25.71
N ASP A 2 12.11 -7.84 25.16
CA ASP A 2 11.62 -7.45 23.83
C ASP A 2 11.31 -5.94 23.75
N ALA A 3 10.87 -5.32 24.85
CA ALA A 3 10.62 -3.89 24.89
C ALA A 3 11.91 -3.06 24.78
N GLU A 4 12.99 -3.48 25.42
CA GLU A 4 14.31 -2.85 25.27
C GLU A 4 14.86 -3.01 23.86
N ARG A 5 14.68 -4.21 23.27
CA ARG A 5 15.04 -4.49 21.88
C ARG A 5 14.32 -3.54 20.91
N TRP A 6 13.02 -3.25 21.12
CA TRP A 6 12.30 -2.29 20.30
C TRP A 6 12.90 -0.89 20.37
N LYS A 7 13.18 -0.43 21.59
CA LYS A 7 13.75 0.91 21.85
C LYS A 7 15.17 1.06 21.37
N SER A 8 15.95 -0.03 21.29
CA SER A 8 17.34 -0.01 20.82
C SER A 8 17.47 0.03 19.28
N ILE A 9 16.40 -0.16 18.52
CA ILE A 9 16.44 -0.11 17.06
C ILE A 9 16.56 1.35 16.59
N ASP A 10 17.64 1.66 15.92
CA ASP A 10 17.86 2.97 15.29
C ASP A 10 16.98 3.11 14.04
N GLN A 11 15.92 3.90 14.18
CA GLN A 11 14.95 4.15 13.09
C GLN A 11 15.62 4.88 11.92
N ARG A 12 16.50 5.85 12.17
CA ARG A 12 17.20 6.61 11.10
C ARG A 12 18.04 5.68 10.25
N LYS A 13 18.77 4.78 10.91
CA LYS A 13 19.57 3.75 10.22
C LYS A 13 18.69 2.83 9.37
N ALA A 14 17.51 2.46 9.86
CA ALA A 14 16.56 1.64 9.11
C ALA A 14 16.03 2.39 7.87
N GLU A 15 15.66 3.67 8.02
CA GLU A 15 15.18 4.53 6.94
C GLU A 15 16.26 4.74 5.87
N ASP A 16 17.51 4.99 6.28
CA ASP A 16 18.65 5.15 5.37
C ASP A 16 18.95 3.86 4.59
N TYR A 17 18.88 2.71 5.25
CA TYR A 17 19.07 1.42 4.60
C TYR A 17 18.01 1.18 3.51
N VAL A 18 16.74 1.38 3.85
CA VAL A 18 15.63 1.19 2.90
C VAL A 18 15.72 2.20 1.77
N ARG A 19 16.01 3.48 2.05
CA ARG A 19 16.19 4.53 1.05
C ARG A 19 17.29 4.20 0.04
N LYS A 20 18.44 3.68 0.51
CA LYS A 20 19.54 3.22 -0.36
C LYS A 20 19.09 2.10 -1.28
N LEU A 21 18.30 1.13 -0.78
CA LEU A 21 17.74 0.06 -1.63
C LEU A 21 16.74 0.60 -2.66
N GLN A 22 15.87 1.52 -2.25
CA GLN A 22 14.91 2.17 -3.14
C GLN A 22 15.61 2.95 -4.26
N ALA A 23 16.66 3.72 -3.95
CA ALA A 23 17.46 4.42 -4.96
C ALA A 23 18.10 3.46 -5.96
N ARG A 24 18.58 2.29 -5.50
CA ARG A 24 19.13 1.24 -6.37
C ARG A 24 18.05 0.59 -7.24
N ILE A 25 16.82 0.44 -6.73
CA ILE A 25 15.67 -0.05 -7.51
C ILE A 25 15.35 0.95 -8.62
N VAL A 26 15.26 2.25 -8.32
CA VAL A 26 15.04 3.31 -9.32
C VAL A 26 16.09 3.26 -10.43
N LYS A 27 17.38 3.19 -10.04
CA LYS A 27 18.48 3.11 -11.01
C LYS A 27 18.35 1.87 -11.90
N ALA A 28 18.14 0.70 -11.31
CA ALA A 28 17.99 -0.55 -12.07
C ALA A 28 16.74 -0.54 -12.97
N GLN A 29 15.64 0.09 -12.54
CA GLN A 29 14.43 0.24 -13.34
C GLN A 29 14.68 1.14 -14.56
N ARG A 30 15.34 2.28 -14.39
CA ARG A 30 15.69 3.20 -15.49
C ARG A 30 16.64 2.56 -16.50
N GLU A 31 17.51 1.68 -16.05
CA GLU A 31 18.45 0.91 -16.90
C GLU A 31 17.80 -0.32 -17.55
N GLY A 32 16.49 -0.58 -17.37
CA GLY A 32 15.80 -1.77 -17.87
C GLY A 32 16.27 -3.10 -17.27
N ARG A 33 17.00 -3.08 -16.16
CA ARG A 33 17.61 -4.27 -15.50
C ARG A 33 16.62 -4.97 -14.59
N HIS A 34 15.53 -5.51 -15.16
CA HIS A 34 14.41 -6.09 -14.40
C HIS A 34 14.81 -7.25 -13.48
N GLY A 35 15.81 -8.06 -13.84
CA GLY A 35 16.34 -9.09 -12.95
C GLY A 35 16.94 -8.50 -11.67
N LYS A 36 17.69 -7.39 -11.77
CA LYS A 36 18.27 -6.67 -10.64
C LYS A 36 17.17 -5.99 -9.79
N VAL A 37 16.14 -5.46 -10.42
CA VAL A 37 14.96 -4.91 -9.72
C VAL A 37 14.34 -5.98 -8.81
N LYS A 38 14.05 -7.17 -9.34
CA LYS A 38 13.51 -8.31 -8.57
C LYS A 38 14.40 -8.69 -7.39
N SER A 39 15.72 -8.78 -7.60
CA SER A 39 16.67 -9.10 -6.53
C SER A 39 16.70 -8.04 -5.43
N LEU A 40 16.63 -6.75 -5.80
CA LEU A 40 16.60 -5.65 -4.83
C LEU A 40 15.27 -5.58 -4.07
N GLN A 41 14.13 -5.84 -4.72
CA GLN A 41 12.83 -5.98 -4.07
C GLN A 41 12.86 -7.13 -3.07
N TRP A 42 13.43 -8.27 -3.46
CA TRP A 42 13.58 -9.41 -2.56
C TRP A 42 14.42 -9.05 -1.34
N LEU A 43 15.59 -8.40 -1.56
CA LEU A 43 16.46 -7.98 -0.48
C LEU A 43 15.74 -7.03 0.50
N LEU A 44 14.97 -6.06 -0.01
CA LEU A 44 14.21 -5.12 0.81
C LEU A 44 13.15 -5.85 1.64
N THR A 45 12.33 -6.69 1.01
CA THR A 45 11.22 -7.38 1.67
C THR A 45 11.67 -8.48 2.65
N HIS A 46 12.92 -8.95 2.55
CA HIS A 46 13.52 -9.92 3.47
C HIS A 46 14.43 -9.28 4.52
N SER A 47 14.71 -7.97 4.41
CA SER A 47 15.57 -7.27 5.35
C SER A 47 14.88 -7.05 6.71
N PHE A 48 15.67 -7.06 7.78
CA PHE A 48 15.18 -6.69 9.10
C PHE A 48 14.63 -5.26 9.13
N TYR A 49 15.35 -4.31 8.54
CA TYR A 49 14.95 -2.90 8.53
C TYR A 49 13.69 -2.63 7.72
N GLY A 50 13.48 -3.32 6.60
CA GLY A 50 12.23 -3.25 5.85
C GLY A 50 11.04 -3.72 6.69
N ARG A 51 11.16 -4.88 7.35
CA ARG A 51 10.13 -5.41 8.25
C ARG A 51 9.87 -4.50 9.44
N TYR A 52 10.93 -3.97 10.06
CA TYR A 52 10.81 -3.01 11.15
C TYR A 52 10.00 -1.77 10.73
N LEU A 53 10.36 -1.11 9.63
CA LEU A 53 9.65 0.07 9.13
C LEU A 53 8.19 -0.24 8.75
N ALA A 54 7.91 -1.43 8.24
CA ALA A 54 6.54 -1.87 7.98
C ALA A 54 5.71 -1.94 9.28
N VAL A 55 6.30 -2.48 10.36
CA VAL A 55 5.65 -2.50 11.69
C VAL A 55 5.47 -1.08 12.24
N VAL A 56 6.51 -0.23 12.18
CA VAL A 56 6.41 1.18 12.60
C VAL A 56 5.24 1.85 11.88
N ARG A 57 5.16 1.72 10.55
CA ARG A 57 4.13 2.36 9.74
C ARG A 57 2.72 2.00 10.18
N VAL A 58 2.42 0.73 10.43
CA VAL A 58 1.06 0.29 10.79
C VAL A 58 0.71 0.55 12.25
N THR A 59 1.72 0.78 13.11
CA THR A 59 1.52 1.08 14.53
C THR A 59 1.53 2.58 14.85
N THR A 60 1.87 3.43 13.87
CA THR A 60 1.87 4.89 14.04
C THR A 60 0.77 5.61 13.26
N ASN A 61 0.16 4.95 12.26
CA ASN A 61 -0.89 5.53 11.45
C ASN A 61 -2.22 5.68 12.21
N LYS A 62 -3.17 6.44 11.64
CA LYS A 62 -4.52 6.66 12.22
C LYS A 62 -5.29 5.35 12.45
N GLY A 63 -5.06 4.32 11.64
CA GLY A 63 -5.70 3.01 11.74
C GLY A 63 -5.08 2.05 12.78
N LYS A 64 -4.07 2.47 13.54
CA LYS A 64 -3.34 1.61 14.51
C LYS A 64 -4.22 0.91 15.54
N ASN A 65 -5.35 1.51 15.88
CA ASN A 65 -6.29 0.98 16.87
C ASN A 65 -7.41 0.13 16.25
N THR A 66 -7.47 0.02 14.92
CA THR A 66 -8.51 -0.73 14.21
C THR A 66 -8.01 -2.14 13.91
N ALA A 67 -8.57 -3.14 14.57
CA ALA A 67 -8.22 -4.56 14.34
C ALA A 67 -8.94 -5.14 13.11
N GLY A 68 -8.32 -6.15 12.49
CA GLY A 68 -8.93 -6.98 11.45
C GLY A 68 -9.92 -8.01 12.02
N VAL A 69 -10.13 -9.12 11.30
CA VAL A 69 -10.99 -10.23 11.72
C VAL A 69 -10.44 -10.96 12.96
N ASP A 70 -9.12 -10.97 13.13
CA ASP A 70 -8.41 -11.60 14.26
C ASP A 70 -8.49 -10.80 15.56
N ARG A 71 -9.02 -9.57 15.53
CA ARG A 71 -9.11 -8.64 16.65
C ARG A 71 -7.76 -8.30 17.30
N VAL A 72 -6.63 -8.65 16.66
CA VAL A 72 -5.28 -8.39 17.15
C VAL A 72 -4.85 -6.96 16.89
N ARG A 73 -4.17 -6.35 17.89
CA ARG A 73 -3.52 -5.04 17.81
C ARG A 73 -2.10 -5.13 18.36
N TRP A 74 -1.19 -4.35 17.82
CA TRP A 74 0.21 -4.30 18.28
C TRP A 74 0.44 -3.01 19.09
N SER A 75 -0.11 -2.98 20.30
CA SER A 75 -0.06 -1.81 21.19
C SER A 75 1.19 -1.75 22.06
N THR A 76 1.82 -2.89 22.36
CA THR A 76 3.02 -2.95 23.19
C THR A 76 4.29 -3.12 22.37
N ASP A 77 5.43 -2.66 22.89
CA ASP A 77 6.72 -2.79 22.20
C ASP A 77 7.13 -4.24 22.00
N ALA A 78 6.83 -5.11 22.97
CA ALA A 78 7.06 -6.55 22.84
C ALA A 78 6.23 -7.16 21.68
N ALA A 79 4.96 -6.76 21.51
CA ALA A 79 4.15 -7.22 20.38
C ALA A 79 4.70 -6.74 19.03
N LYS A 80 5.24 -5.51 18.97
CA LYS A 80 5.87 -4.97 17.76
C LYS A 80 7.15 -5.74 17.38
N VAL A 81 8.00 -6.08 18.35
CA VAL A 81 9.20 -6.89 18.10
C VAL A 81 8.84 -8.26 17.54
N LYS A 82 7.90 -8.96 18.20
CA LYS A 82 7.43 -10.27 17.74
C LYS A 82 6.83 -10.17 16.33
N ALA A 83 6.12 -9.08 16.04
CA ALA A 83 5.54 -8.84 14.72
C ALA A 83 6.60 -8.81 13.60
N ILE A 84 7.78 -8.17 13.83
CA ILE A 84 8.87 -8.13 12.84
C ILE A 84 9.26 -9.55 12.39
N ASP A 85 9.34 -10.48 13.32
CA ASP A 85 9.75 -11.87 13.05
C ASP A 85 8.68 -12.67 12.32
N THR A 86 7.41 -12.23 12.37
CA THR A 86 6.29 -12.87 11.66
C THR A 86 6.14 -12.44 10.21
N LEU A 87 6.74 -11.30 9.80
CA LEU A 87 6.67 -10.78 8.44
C LEU A 87 7.59 -11.56 7.49
N LYS A 88 7.27 -12.82 7.23
CA LYS A 88 8.01 -13.70 6.34
C LYS A 88 7.12 -14.13 5.18
N ARG A 89 7.68 -14.19 3.97
CA ARG A 89 6.98 -14.69 2.78
C ARG A 89 6.62 -16.18 2.91
N ARG A 90 7.58 -17.00 3.40
CA ARG A 90 7.39 -18.45 3.55
C ARG A 90 6.32 -18.72 4.61
N GLY A 91 5.31 -19.51 4.25
CA GLY A 91 4.19 -19.82 5.14
C GLY A 91 3.19 -18.67 5.36
N TYR A 92 3.36 -17.53 4.67
CA TYR A 92 2.41 -16.43 4.77
C TYR A 92 1.07 -16.79 4.12
N GLN A 93 0.01 -16.62 4.90
CA GLN A 93 -1.38 -16.69 4.45
C GLN A 93 -2.10 -15.45 5.00
N PRO A 94 -2.65 -14.59 4.13
CA PRO A 94 -3.47 -13.48 4.58
C PRO A 94 -4.80 -13.99 5.12
N MET A 95 -5.34 -13.27 6.09
CA MET A 95 -6.71 -13.51 6.56
C MET A 95 -7.72 -12.72 5.72
N PRO A 96 -8.99 -13.14 5.70
CA PRO A 96 -10.04 -12.36 5.07
C PRO A 96 -10.14 -10.94 5.66
N LEU A 97 -10.57 -9.99 4.85
CA LEU A 97 -10.80 -8.62 5.32
C LEU A 97 -12.03 -8.56 6.23
N ARG A 98 -11.99 -7.79 7.30
CA ARG A 98 -13.18 -7.45 8.06
C ARG A 98 -13.93 -6.32 7.34
N ARG A 99 -15.08 -6.63 6.72
CA ARG A 99 -15.89 -5.64 6.02
C ARG A 99 -16.73 -4.83 7.02
N VAL A 100 -16.68 -3.52 6.87
CA VAL A 100 -17.52 -2.56 7.58
C VAL A 100 -18.15 -1.59 6.57
N GLU A 101 -19.31 -1.05 6.89
CA GLU A 101 -19.98 -0.06 6.05
C GLU A 101 -19.82 1.32 6.68
N ILE A 102 -19.29 2.27 5.90
CA ILE A 102 -19.11 3.65 6.32
C ILE A 102 -20.18 4.50 5.65
N PRO A 103 -20.96 5.31 6.42
CA PRO A 103 -21.95 6.21 5.84
C PRO A 103 -21.28 7.30 5.00
N LYS A 104 -21.85 7.57 3.82
CA LYS A 104 -21.48 8.71 2.97
C LYS A 104 -22.39 9.90 3.26
N LYS A 105 -21.94 11.12 2.92
CA LYS A 105 -22.75 12.35 3.06
C LYS A 105 -24.09 12.30 2.35
N ASN A 106 -24.23 11.50 1.29
CA ASN A 106 -25.47 11.31 0.51
C ASN A 106 -26.37 10.19 1.05
N GLY A 107 -26.21 9.72 2.27
CA GLY A 107 -26.99 8.65 2.89
C GLY A 107 -26.65 7.23 2.42
N LYS A 108 -25.84 7.07 1.36
CA LYS A 108 -25.38 5.75 0.90
C LYS A 108 -24.27 5.23 1.81
N LYS A 109 -24.08 3.92 1.84
CA LYS A 109 -22.99 3.27 2.56
C LYS A 109 -21.82 2.96 1.61
N ARG A 110 -20.59 3.04 2.14
CA ARG A 110 -19.38 2.63 1.43
C ARG A 110 -18.77 1.43 2.14
N PRO A 111 -18.61 0.29 1.47
CA PRO A 111 -17.92 -0.84 2.05
C PRO A 111 -16.42 -0.54 2.22
N LEU A 112 -15.86 -0.88 3.38
CA LEU A 112 -14.44 -0.81 3.66
C LEU A 112 -13.95 -2.16 4.17
N GLY A 113 -12.93 -2.72 3.54
CA GLY A 113 -12.26 -3.93 4.00
C GLY A 113 -11.08 -3.60 4.93
N ILE A 114 -11.08 -4.13 6.13
CA ILE A 114 -10.03 -3.89 7.13
C ILE A 114 -9.16 -5.16 7.23
N PRO A 115 -7.90 -5.13 6.76
CA PRO A 115 -6.98 -6.24 6.90
C PRO A 115 -6.51 -6.39 8.35
N THR A 116 -5.96 -7.56 8.71
CA THR A 116 -5.27 -7.74 9.99
C THR A 116 -4.03 -6.85 10.10
N MET A 117 -3.51 -6.64 11.32
CA MET A 117 -2.26 -5.89 11.49
C MET A 117 -1.10 -6.50 10.72
N LYS A 118 -1.02 -7.85 10.71
CA LYS A 118 0.00 -8.59 9.95
C LYS A 118 -0.12 -8.35 8.45
N ASP A 119 -1.33 -8.40 7.90
CA ASP A 119 -1.56 -8.21 6.46
C ASP A 119 -1.27 -6.78 6.05
N ARG A 120 -1.67 -5.79 6.85
CA ARG A 120 -1.29 -4.38 6.65
C ARG A 120 0.22 -4.16 6.65
N ALA A 121 0.93 -4.79 7.58
CA ALA A 121 2.38 -4.70 7.64
C ALA A 121 3.06 -5.39 6.44
N MET A 122 2.56 -6.55 6.01
CA MET A 122 3.02 -7.18 4.77
C MET A 122 2.77 -6.29 3.55
N GLN A 123 1.60 -5.68 3.43
CA GLN A 123 1.29 -4.71 2.37
C GLN A 123 2.24 -3.50 2.43
N ALA A 124 2.48 -2.95 3.62
CA ALA A 124 3.42 -1.84 3.80
C ALA A 124 4.85 -2.20 3.40
N LEU A 125 5.28 -3.43 3.71
CA LEU A 125 6.60 -3.96 3.34
C LEU A 125 6.77 -4.07 1.82
N TYR A 126 5.80 -4.65 1.14
CA TYR A 126 5.83 -4.77 -0.32
C TYR A 126 5.64 -3.43 -1.03
N LEU A 127 4.87 -2.52 -0.45
CA LEU A 127 4.73 -1.15 -0.98
C LEU A 127 6.07 -0.42 -1.02
N MET A 128 6.91 -0.53 0.02
CA MET A 128 8.24 0.08 0.00
C MET A 128 9.11 -0.41 -1.15
N ALA A 129 8.89 -1.63 -1.63
CA ALA A 129 9.62 -2.19 -2.77
C ALA A 129 8.96 -1.88 -4.14
N LEU A 130 7.65 -1.58 -4.17
CA LEU A 130 6.90 -1.22 -5.39
C LEU A 130 6.95 0.27 -5.70
N ASP A 131 6.87 1.10 -4.69
CA ASP A 131 6.82 2.56 -4.78
C ASP A 131 7.90 3.16 -5.72
N PRO A 132 9.19 2.75 -5.60
CA PRO A 132 10.24 3.26 -6.49
C PRO A 132 10.00 2.93 -7.97
N ILE A 133 9.37 1.81 -8.26
CA ILE A 133 9.04 1.41 -9.63
C ILE A 133 7.87 2.23 -10.14
N ALA A 134 6.80 2.33 -9.36
CA ALA A 134 5.61 3.09 -9.71
C ALA A 134 5.94 4.57 -9.97
N GLU A 135 6.81 5.18 -9.13
CA GLU A 135 7.26 6.56 -9.34
C GLU A 135 8.17 6.74 -10.57
N THR A 136 8.87 5.68 -10.99
CA THR A 136 9.74 5.73 -12.17
C THR A 136 8.98 5.54 -13.48
N THR A 137 7.88 4.77 -13.44
CA THR A 137 7.12 4.38 -14.64
C THR A 137 5.76 5.08 -14.76
N GLY A 138 5.27 5.68 -13.68
CA GLY A 138 3.97 6.35 -13.65
C GLY A 138 3.98 7.68 -14.41
N ASP A 139 2.80 8.06 -14.91
CA ASP A 139 2.60 9.35 -15.58
C ASP A 139 2.95 10.52 -14.64
N GLN A 140 3.68 11.51 -15.18
CA GLN A 140 4.14 12.68 -14.40
C GLN A 140 3.00 13.56 -13.91
N HIS A 141 1.88 13.57 -14.62
CA HIS A 141 0.69 14.38 -14.31
C HIS A 141 -0.37 13.60 -13.53
N SER A 142 -0.07 12.37 -13.11
CA SER A 142 -0.89 11.63 -12.16
C SER A 142 -0.57 12.07 -10.73
N TYR A 143 -1.52 12.70 -10.04
CA TYR A 143 -1.31 13.28 -8.70
C TYR A 143 -1.96 12.46 -7.58
N GLY A 144 -3.05 11.77 -7.87
CA GLY A 144 -3.82 11.04 -6.88
C GLY A 144 -3.03 9.92 -6.22
N PHE A 145 -3.05 9.86 -4.89
CA PHE A 145 -2.44 8.82 -4.06
C PHE A 145 -0.92 8.65 -4.19
N ARG A 146 -0.21 9.60 -4.77
CA ARG A 146 1.24 9.57 -4.90
C ARG A 146 1.90 10.41 -3.81
N LYS A 147 3.05 9.93 -3.31
CA LYS A 147 3.83 10.65 -2.30
C LYS A 147 4.33 11.98 -2.85
N TYR A 148 4.37 12.97 -1.97
CA TYR A 148 4.86 14.33 -2.27
C TYR A 148 4.10 15.03 -3.39
N ARG A 149 2.84 14.60 -3.64
CA ARG A 149 1.92 15.24 -4.58
C ARG A 149 0.63 15.62 -3.87
N SER A 150 0.10 16.76 -4.22
CA SER A 150 -1.08 17.35 -3.59
C SER A 150 -2.13 17.77 -4.61
N CYS A 151 -3.33 18.11 -4.14
CA CYS A 151 -4.34 18.72 -4.99
C CYS A 151 -3.87 20.07 -5.56
N GLN A 152 -3.07 20.82 -4.79
CA GLN A 152 -2.50 22.08 -5.22
C GLN A 152 -1.58 21.94 -6.44
N ASP A 153 -0.76 20.87 -6.48
CA ASP A 153 0.10 20.57 -7.63
C ASP A 153 -0.75 20.28 -8.88
N ALA A 154 -1.84 19.51 -8.72
CA ALA A 154 -2.78 19.24 -9.82
C ALA A 154 -3.46 20.51 -10.32
N ILE A 155 -3.91 21.39 -9.41
CA ILE A 155 -4.53 22.68 -9.76
C ILE A 155 -3.52 23.58 -10.48
N ALA A 156 -2.28 23.67 -9.98
CA ALA A 156 -1.23 24.45 -10.63
C ALA A 156 -0.95 23.94 -12.06
N GLN A 157 -0.92 22.63 -12.25
CA GLN A 157 -0.74 22.05 -13.58
C GLN A 157 -1.93 22.34 -14.52
N CYS A 158 -3.15 22.22 -14.02
CA CYS A 158 -4.35 22.61 -14.79
C CYS A 158 -4.27 24.08 -15.21
N HIS A 159 -3.91 24.98 -14.28
CA HIS A 159 -3.73 26.40 -14.59
C HIS A 159 -2.65 26.59 -15.67
N ASN A 160 -1.49 25.97 -15.54
CA ASN A 160 -0.39 26.10 -16.51
C ASN A 160 -0.79 25.64 -17.92
N VAL A 161 -1.65 24.64 -18.03
CA VAL A 161 -2.06 24.07 -19.32
C VAL A 161 -3.23 24.81 -19.94
N LEU A 162 -4.16 25.32 -19.12
CA LEU A 162 -5.45 25.86 -19.60
C LEU A 162 -5.55 27.37 -19.60
N SER A 163 -4.65 28.10 -18.94
CA SER A 163 -4.77 29.57 -18.76
C SER A 163 -4.32 30.43 -19.95
N ARG A 164 -3.70 29.84 -20.96
CA ARG A 164 -3.15 30.59 -22.11
C ARG A 164 -4.15 30.66 -23.25
N ASP A 165 -4.11 31.74 -24.05
CA ASP A 165 -4.99 31.91 -25.21
C ASP A 165 -4.86 30.80 -26.27
N VAL A 166 -3.67 30.22 -26.37
CA VAL A 166 -3.35 29.09 -27.25
C VAL A 166 -3.67 27.73 -26.64
N ALA A 167 -4.20 27.71 -25.43
CA ALA A 167 -4.51 26.44 -24.72
C ALA A 167 -5.67 25.68 -25.39
N PRO A 168 -5.76 24.36 -25.17
CA PRO A 168 -6.90 23.58 -25.61
C PRO A 168 -8.21 24.13 -25.05
N LYS A 169 -9.19 24.32 -25.93
CA LYS A 169 -10.52 24.86 -25.55
C LYS A 169 -11.51 23.79 -25.09
N TRP A 170 -11.14 22.52 -25.24
CA TRP A 170 -11.97 21.39 -24.88
C TRP A 170 -11.31 20.63 -23.72
N VAL A 171 -12.09 20.32 -22.70
CA VAL A 171 -11.66 19.53 -21.55
C VAL A 171 -12.56 18.29 -21.48
N LEU A 172 -11.95 17.11 -21.46
CA LEU A 172 -12.65 15.86 -21.21
C LEU A 172 -12.56 15.55 -19.70
N GLU A 173 -13.70 15.52 -19.02
CA GLU A 173 -13.83 14.99 -17.67
C GLU A 173 -14.35 13.55 -17.74
N GLY A 174 -13.60 12.61 -17.15
CA GLY A 174 -13.95 11.20 -17.15
C GLY A 174 -13.76 10.57 -15.76
N ASP A 175 -14.69 9.69 -15.38
CA ASP A 175 -14.58 8.87 -14.16
C ASP A 175 -14.89 7.41 -14.47
N ILE A 176 -14.19 6.49 -13.78
CA ILE A 176 -14.36 5.04 -13.99
C ILE A 176 -15.36 4.52 -12.97
N LYS A 177 -16.57 4.19 -13.42
CA LYS A 177 -17.61 3.62 -12.57
C LYS A 177 -17.19 2.25 -12.03
N GLY A 178 -17.17 2.11 -10.68
CA GLY A 178 -16.84 0.85 -10.04
C GLY A 178 -15.40 0.35 -10.31
N CYS A 179 -14.44 1.26 -10.51
CA CYS A 179 -13.07 0.93 -10.88
C CYS A 179 -12.48 -0.21 -10.05
N PHE A 180 -12.57 -0.12 -8.72
CA PHE A 180 -12.00 -1.13 -7.83
C PHE A 180 -12.77 -2.46 -7.81
N ASP A 181 -14.03 -2.46 -8.18
CA ASP A 181 -14.88 -3.64 -8.15
C ASP A 181 -14.66 -4.56 -9.36
N HIS A 182 -14.10 -4.03 -10.46
CA HIS A 182 -13.95 -4.72 -11.75
C HIS A 182 -12.51 -4.86 -12.22
N ILE A 183 -11.49 -4.59 -11.38
CA ILE A 183 -10.10 -4.79 -11.76
C ILE A 183 -9.82 -6.28 -11.95
N SER A 184 -9.35 -6.67 -13.14
CA SER A 184 -9.00 -8.06 -13.45
C SER A 184 -7.83 -8.55 -12.61
N HIS A 185 -8.02 -9.61 -11.81
CA HIS A 185 -6.95 -10.27 -11.07
C HIS A 185 -5.85 -10.80 -12.00
N LYS A 186 -6.23 -11.32 -13.18
CA LYS A 186 -5.28 -11.78 -14.20
C LYS A 186 -4.38 -10.63 -14.67
N TRP A 187 -4.97 -9.46 -14.92
CA TRP A 187 -4.21 -8.28 -15.33
C TRP A 187 -3.23 -7.85 -14.22
N LEU A 188 -3.68 -7.76 -12.98
CA LEU A 188 -2.82 -7.41 -11.84
C LEU A 188 -1.65 -8.39 -11.68
N LEU A 189 -1.93 -9.68 -11.76
CA LEU A 189 -0.90 -10.73 -11.67
C LEU A 189 0.12 -10.66 -12.80
N ASN A 190 -0.26 -10.23 -13.98
CA ASN A 190 0.66 -10.10 -15.11
C ASN A 190 1.48 -8.81 -15.08
N ASN A 191 0.89 -7.70 -14.64
CA ASN A 191 1.47 -6.37 -14.80
C ASN A 191 2.11 -5.78 -13.55
N ILE A 192 1.69 -6.16 -12.32
CA ILE A 192 2.30 -5.62 -11.11
C ILE A 192 3.65 -6.30 -10.85
N PRO A 193 4.78 -5.58 -10.80
CA PRO A 193 6.12 -6.16 -10.66
C PRO A 193 6.46 -6.49 -9.20
N MET A 194 5.75 -7.48 -8.63
CA MET A 194 5.98 -8.00 -7.28
C MET A 194 5.88 -9.52 -7.23
N ASP A 195 6.11 -10.12 -6.05
CA ASP A 195 5.89 -11.54 -5.80
C ASP A 195 4.44 -11.94 -6.14
N LYS A 196 4.29 -12.75 -7.17
CA LYS A 196 2.98 -13.12 -7.73
C LYS A 196 2.19 -14.03 -6.80
N GLU A 197 2.87 -14.81 -5.97
CA GLU A 197 2.20 -15.67 -4.99
C GLU A 197 1.57 -14.86 -3.87
N VAL A 198 2.32 -13.89 -3.33
CA VAL A 198 1.81 -12.97 -2.31
C VAL A 198 0.65 -12.14 -2.85
N LEU A 199 0.79 -11.59 -4.07
CA LEU A 199 -0.29 -10.83 -4.71
C LEU A 199 -1.55 -11.69 -4.90
N ARG A 200 -1.40 -12.91 -5.43
CA ARG A 200 -2.53 -13.84 -5.62
C ARG A 200 -3.25 -14.15 -4.30
N LYS A 201 -2.49 -14.38 -3.23
CA LYS A 201 -3.06 -14.63 -1.91
C LYS A 201 -3.87 -13.44 -1.40
N TRP A 202 -3.38 -12.22 -1.57
CA TRP A 202 -4.15 -11.01 -1.20
C TRP A 202 -5.43 -10.86 -2.01
N LEU A 203 -5.36 -11.03 -3.32
CA LEU A 203 -6.53 -10.92 -4.20
C LEU A 203 -7.62 -11.94 -3.87
N LYS A 204 -7.21 -13.15 -3.41
CA LYS A 204 -8.12 -14.25 -3.06
C LYS A 204 -8.44 -14.36 -1.57
N SER A 205 -8.04 -13.40 -0.74
CA SER A 205 -8.27 -13.49 0.71
C SER A 205 -9.74 -13.40 1.12
N GLY A 206 -10.60 -12.85 0.27
CA GLY A 206 -12.01 -12.66 0.58
C GLY A 206 -12.26 -11.61 1.68
N TYR A 207 -13.50 -11.53 2.12
CA TYR A 207 -13.89 -10.68 3.24
C TYR A 207 -14.97 -11.34 4.10
N VAL A 208 -14.98 -11.00 5.38
CA VAL A 208 -16.03 -11.40 6.33
C VAL A 208 -16.98 -10.23 6.56
N PHE A 209 -18.26 -10.48 6.39
CA PHE A 209 -19.33 -9.54 6.67
C PHE A 209 -20.47 -10.25 7.41
N ASN A 210 -20.93 -9.68 8.54
CA ASN A 210 -21.96 -10.27 9.41
C ASN A 210 -21.67 -11.73 9.84
N GLY A 211 -20.40 -12.10 9.96
CA GLY A 211 -19.98 -13.44 10.38
C GLY A 211 -19.80 -14.43 9.22
N GLU A 212 -20.17 -14.08 8.00
CA GLU A 212 -20.06 -14.93 6.82
C GLU A 212 -18.83 -14.53 5.97
N LEU A 213 -18.18 -15.55 5.37
CA LEU A 213 -17.04 -15.39 4.47
C LEU A 213 -17.51 -15.29 3.02
N PHE A 214 -17.10 -14.23 2.36
CA PHE A 214 -17.37 -14.02 0.93
C PHE A 214 -16.05 -14.08 0.15
N PRO A 215 -15.97 -14.87 -0.93
CA PRO A 215 -14.81 -14.89 -1.82
C PRO A 215 -14.71 -13.59 -2.62
N THR A 216 -13.52 -13.33 -3.17
CA THR A 216 -13.28 -12.24 -4.11
C THR A 216 -12.72 -12.83 -5.40
N ASP A 217 -13.52 -12.83 -6.47
CA ASP A 217 -13.14 -13.40 -7.76
C ASP A 217 -12.61 -12.34 -8.74
N GLU A 218 -13.06 -11.11 -8.59
CA GLU A 218 -12.57 -9.93 -9.32
C GLU A 218 -12.54 -8.70 -8.42
N GLY A 219 -11.91 -7.65 -8.89
CA GLY A 219 -11.79 -6.40 -8.17
C GLY A 219 -10.80 -6.46 -6.99
N THR A 220 -10.65 -5.32 -6.37
CA THR A 220 -9.86 -5.17 -5.13
C THR A 220 -10.74 -4.52 -4.08
N PRO A 221 -11.07 -5.19 -2.97
CA PRO A 221 -11.85 -4.58 -1.91
C PRO A 221 -11.22 -3.25 -1.46
N GLN A 222 -12.02 -2.22 -1.29
CA GLN A 222 -11.54 -0.95 -0.74
C GLN A 222 -10.99 -1.20 0.66
N GLY A 223 -9.69 -0.94 0.85
CA GLY A 223 -8.94 -1.30 2.06
C GLY A 223 -7.80 -2.29 1.81
N LEU A 224 -7.87 -3.11 0.75
CA LEU A 224 -6.71 -3.87 0.21
C LEU A 224 -5.80 -2.96 -0.63
N SER A 225 -6.20 -1.72 -0.80
CA SER A 225 -5.48 -0.75 -1.57
C SER A 225 -4.16 -0.40 -0.86
N LEU A 226 -3.06 -0.71 -1.48
CA LEU A 226 -1.73 -0.17 -1.16
C LEU A 226 -1.75 1.37 -1.10
N ILE A 227 -2.76 1.98 -1.67
CA ILE A 227 -3.07 3.41 -1.72
C ILE A 227 -3.43 3.97 -0.33
N HIS A 228 -4.24 3.27 0.48
CA HIS A 228 -4.59 3.73 1.82
C HIS A 228 -3.43 3.67 2.82
N ILE A 229 -2.37 2.94 2.48
CA ILE A 229 -1.14 2.93 3.28
C ILE A 229 -0.32 4.20 2.98
N SER A 230 -0.55 4.85 1.85
CA SER A 230 0.17 6.06 1.42
C SER A 230 -0.56 7.37 1.69
N GLU A 231 -1.76 7.37 2.30
CA GLU A 231 -2.41 8.63 2.72
C GLU A 231 -1.82 9.12 4.07
N PRO A 232 -0.84 10.03 4.09
CA PRO A 232 -0.43 10.67 5.34
C PRO A 232 -1.42 11.75 5.78
N THR A 233 -2.18 12.34 4.88
CA THR A 233 -3.07 13.46 5.23
C THR A 233 -4.10 13.71 4.14
N ARG A 234 -5.35 13.31 4.34
CA ARG A 234 -6.47 14.15 3.88
C ARG A 234 -6.75 15.15 4.99
N PRO A 235 -6.61 16.45 4.80
CA PRO A 235 -7.33 17.40 5.61
C PRO A 235 -8.82 17.18 5.32
N TYR A 236 -9.61 17.10 6.38
CA TYR A 236 -11.07 17.07 6.32
C TYR A 236 -11.61 18.39 5.80
#